data_f237f05a6d8a56fcdf9752060a093b0f
#
_entry.id   f237f05a6d8a56fcdf9752060a093b0f
#
_cell.length_a   1.000
_cell.length_b   1.000
_cell.length_c   1.000
_cell.angle_alpha   90.00
_cell.angle_beta   90.00
_cell.angle_gamma   90.00
#
_symmetry.space_group_name_H-M   'P 1'
#
loop_
_entity.id
_entity.type
_entity.pdbx_description
1 polymer ?
#
loop_
_entity_poly.entity_id
_entity_poly.type
_entity_poly.pdbx_seq_one_letter_code
_entity_poly.pdbx_strand_id
1 'polypeptide(L)'
;QMCIRDRSILYIYYGIKDGSIKDFTPTTFIFGAKSAPGYRRAKAIIKLIGEISKLVNADPDTKDLIKVVFVQNYNVSYAEKLVTAADVSEQISTAGTEASGTGNMKLMLNGAVTLGTYDGANVEIVQEAGEENNYIFGARVEELAEIMPKYDPREILFSNDKIKRVLDKLIDGSLSDGGVPSNEEGSFKELYKALTDGASWHVPDHYYVLGDLESYVQAKLKVNADYKDKLAFAKKCWLNIANAGKFSSDRTIKDYAENIWKIEPVKL
;
A
#
# COMPACT_ATOMS: atom_id res chain seq x y z
N GLN A 1 -3.10 -6.19 0.20
CA GLN A 1 -2.58 -4.82 0.25
C GLN A 1 -1.77 -4.56 1.51
N MET A 2 -2.31 -4.84 2.69
CA MET A 2 -1.56 -4.64 3.94
C MET A 2 -0.32 -5.53 4.04
N CYS A 3 -0.37 -6.75 3.51
CA CYS A 3 0.75 -7.68 3.50
C CYS A 3 1.99 -7.18 2.77
N ILE A 4 1.83 -6.46 1.67
CA ILE A 4 2.97 -5.89 0.95
C ILE A 4 3.50 -4.64 1.66
N ARG A 5 2.63 -3.83 2.29
CA ARG A 5 3.03 -2.64 3.05
C ARG A 5 3.90 -2.98 4.25
N ASP A 6 3.44 -3.89 5.08
CA ASP A 6 4.17 -4.26 6.31
C ASP A 6 5.56 -4.83 5.99
N ARG A 7 5.66 -5.63 4.93
CA ARG A 7 6.94 -6.20 4.47
C ARG A 7 7.87 -5.16 3.87
N SER A 8 7.33 -4.17 3.15
CA SER A 8 8.14 -3.06 2.63
C SER A 8 8.75 -2.22 3.76
N ILE A 9 8.02 -2.05 4.87
CA ILE A 9 8.54 -1.36 6.05
C ILE A 9 9.69 -2.15 6.69
N LEU A 10 9.53 -3.47 6.85
CA LEU A 10 10.62 -4.32 7.34
C LEU A 10 11.83 -4.33 6.41
N TYR A 11 11.61 -4.31 5.09
CA TYR A 11 12.68 -4.21 4.11
C TYR A 11 13.50 -2.92 4.30
N ILE A 12 12.81 -1.79 4.41
CA ILE A 12 13.43 -0.48 4.64
C ILE A 12 14.13 -0.44 5.99
N TYR A 13 13.48 -0.94 7.05
CA TYR A 13 14.04 -1.02 8.40
C TYR A 13 15.38 -1.76 8.41
N TYR A 14 15.42 -2.96 7.85
CA TYR A 14 16.66 -3.74 7.79
C TYR A 14 17.69 -3.13 6.85
N GLY A 15 17.26 -2.48 5.77
CA GLY A 15 18.15 -1.77 4.87
C GLY A 15 18.84 -0.57 5.50
N ILE A 16 18.15 0.14 6.40
CA ILE A 16 18.76 1.21 7.21
C ILE A 16 19.76 0.62 8.20
N LYS A 17 19.40 -0.47 8.90
CA LYS A 17 20.26 -1.11 9.90
C LYS A 17 21.54 -1.71 9.31
N ASP A 18 21.49 -2.29 8.13
CA ASP A 18 22.67 -2.85 7.45
C ASP A 18 23.44 -1.83 6.59
N GLY A 19 22.95 -0.58 6.52
CA GLY A 19 23.56 0.51 5.77
C GLY A 19 23.38 0.43 4.26
N SER A 20 22.55 -0.48 3.74
CA SER A 20 22.22 -0.56 2.32
C SER A 20 21.21 0.53 1.88
N ILE A 21 20.46 1.10 2.82
CA ILE A 21 19.64 2.29 2.62
C ILE A 21 20.21 3.42 3.44
N LYS A 22 20.65 4.48 2.76
CA LYS A 22 21.26 5.68 3.36
C LYS A 22 20.41 6.91 3.11
N ASP A 23 20.61 7.94 3.93
CA ASP A 23 19.96 9.26 3.77
C ASP A 23 18.42 9.19 3.68
N PHE A 24 17.82 8.27 4.44
CA PHE A 24 16.37 8.10 4.47
C PHE A 24 15.71 9.30 5.15
N THR A 25 14.78 9.95 4.46
CA THR A 25 13.99 11.07 4.99
C THR A 25 12.99 10.55 6.02
N PRO A 26 12.89 11.14 7.22
CA PRO A 26 11.94 10.72 8.24
C PRO A 26 10.52 10.54 7.68
N THR A 27 9.94 9.37 7.89
CA THR A 27 8.66 8.98 7.30
C THR A 27 7.75 8.32 8.33
N THR A 28 6.49 8.79 8.39
CA THR A 28 5.45 8.16 9.20
C THR A 28 4.52 7.34 8.32
N PHE A 29 4.43 6.05 8.57
CA PHE A 29 3.47 5.13 7.93
C PHE A 29 2.23 5.03 8.80
N ILE A 30 1.08 5.46 8.28
CA ILE A 30 -0.19 5.47 8.99
C ILE A 30 -1.11 4.41 8.40
N PHE A 31 -1.56 3.48 9.23
CA PHE A 31 -2.52 2.45 8.88
C PHE A 31 -3.87 2.76 9.50
N GLY A 32 -4.91 2.83 8.67
CA GLY A 32 -6.29 2.98 9.11
C GLY A 32 -7.16 1.91 8.47
N ALA A 33 -7.60 0.93 9.27
CA ALA A 33 -8.40 -0.18 8.77
C ALA A 33 -9.27 -0.81 9.85
N LYS A 34 -10.26 -1.59 9.40
CA LYS A 34 -11.07 -2.47 10.24
C LYS A 34 -11.18 -3.84 9.58
N SER A 35 -11.29 -4.86 10.39
CA SER A 35 -11.52 -6.23 9.96
C SER A 35 -12.84 -6.76 10.52
N ALA A 36 -13.54 -7.58 9.75
CA ALA A 36 -14.65 -8.36 10.28
C ALA A 36 -14.16 -9.28 11.43
N PRO A 37 -14.94 -9.49 12.49
CA PRO A 37 -14.53 -10.29 13.64
C PRO A 37 -14.07 -11.71 13.31
N GLY A 38 -14.71 -12.36 12.33
CA GLY A 38 -14.37 -13.71 11.87
C GLY A 38 -13.23 -13.79 10.85
N TYR A 39 -12.74 -12.67 10.31
CA TYR A 39 -11.67 -12.66 9.30
C TYR A 39 -10.30 -12.77 9.97
N ARG A 40 -9.92 -13.98 10.37
CA ARG A 40 -8.73 -14.29 11.17
C ARG A 40 -7.45 -13.81 10.50
N ARG A 41 -7.27 -14.04 9.19
CA ARG A 41 -6.10 -13.60 8.43
C ARG A 41 -5.93 -12.06 8.43
N ALA A 42 -7.00 -11.30 8.20
CA ALA A 42 -6.95 -9.85 8.28
C ALA A 42 -6.57 -9.37 9.68
N LYS A 43 -7.08 -10.02 10.74
CA LYS A 43 -6.71 -9.73 12.13
C LYS A 43 -5.24 -10.04 12.40
N ALA A 44 -4.70 -11.13 11.84
CA ALA A 44 -3.28 -11.47 11.94
C ALA A 44 -2.40 -10.39 11.29
N ILE A 45 -2.80 -9.86 10.15
CA ILE A 45 -2.08 -8.77 9.47
C ILE A 45 -2.11 -7.49 10.32
N ILE A 46 -3.24 -7.15 10.92
CA ILE A 46 -3.33 -6.01 11.87
C ILE A 46 -2.40 -6.23 13.07
N LYS A 47 -2.37 -7.45 13.61
CA LYS A 47 -1.45 -7.82 14.69
C LYS A 47 0.00 -7.68 14.27
N LEU A 48 0.35 -8.14 13.07
CA LEU A 48 1.70 -8.03 12.50
C LEU A 48 2.14 -6.56 12.36
N ILE A 49 1.28 -5.68 11.87
CA ILE A 49 1.57 -4.23 11.80
C ILE A 49 1.84 -3.68 13.20
N GLY A 50 1.09 -4.12 14.21
CA GLY A 50 1.33 -3.74 15.60
C GLY A 50 2.69 -4.21 16.14
N GLU A 51 3.12 -5.41 15.81
CA GLU A 51 4.44 -5.94 16.22
C GLU A 51 5.59 -5.20 15.47
N ILE A 52 5.42 -4.94 14.18
CA ILE A 52 6.36 -4.12 13.40
C ILE A 52 6.46 -2.70 13.98
N SER A 53 5.31 -2.12 14.36
CA SER A 53 5.28 -0.80 15.02
C SER A 53 6.09 -0.79 16.31
N LYS A 54 5.96 -1.80 17.15
CA LYS A 54 6.76 -1.93 18.38
C LYS A 54 8.25 -2.04 18.09
N LEU A 55 8.62 -2.91 17.14
CA LEU A 55 10.00 -3.12 16.75
C LEU A 55 10.65 -1.82 16.23
N VAL A 56 10.04 -1.21 15.24
CA VAL A 56 10.62 -0.08 14.50
C VAL A 56 10.63 1.20 15.33
N ASN A 57 9.54 1.48 16.07
CA ASN A 57 9.41 2.69 16.85
C ASN A 57 10.27 2.71 18.13
N ALA A 58 10.69 1.53 18.63
CA ALA A 58 11.53 1.42 19.82
C ALA A 58 13.04 1.32 19.49
N ASP A 59 13.41 0.97 18.27
CA ASP A 59 14.79 0.78 17.87
C ASP A 59 15.52 2.13 17.78
N PRO A 60 16.60 2.36 18.56
CA PRO A 60 17.32 3.62 18.59
C PRO A 60 17.92 4.02 17.23
N ASP A 61 18.22 3.07 16.35
CA ASP A 61 18.81 3.34 15.03
C ASP A 61 17.77 3.82 14.01
N THR A 62 16.49 3.57 14.23
CA THR A 62 15.43 3.84 13.23
C THR A 62 14.28 4.70 13.75
N LYS A 63 14.11 4.85 15.06
CA LYS A 63 12.96 5.56 15.70
C LYS A 63 12.77 7.00 15.23
N ASP A 64 13.85 7.66 14.82
CA ASP A 64 13.82 9.04 14.33
C ASP A 64 13.69 9.12 12.79
N LEU A 65 13.76 7.97 12.10
CA LEU A 65 13.65 7.85 10.65
C LEU A 65 12.33 7.22 10.21
N ILE A 66 11.85 6.21 10.95
CA ILE A 66 10.62 5.50 10.61
C ILE A 66 9.67 5.52 11.81
N LYS A 67 8.44 5.93 11.55
CA LYS A 67 7.34 5.83 12.51
C LYS A 67 6.22 4.99 11.89
N VAL A 68 5.76 3.97 12.61
CA VAL A 68 4.62 3.14 12.20
C VAL A 68 3.47 3.34 13.18
N VAL A 69 2.32 3.73 12.69
CA VAL A 69 1.13 4.02 13.50
C VAL A 69 -0.06 3.26 12.92
N PHE A 70 -0.74 2.49 13.77
CA PHE A 70 -2.05 1.93 13.45
C PHE A 70 -3.11 2.73 14.20
N VAL A 71 -3.97 3.45 13.48
CA VAL A 71 -4.98 4.30 14.10
C VAL A 71 -6.13 3.49 14.67
N GLN A 72 -6.49 3.78 15.92
CA GLN A 72 -7.61 3.14 16.59
C GLN A 72 -8.93 3.73 16.09
N ASN A 73 -9.95 2.88 16.02
CA ASN A 73 -11.31 3.27 15.65
C ASN A 73 -11.39 4.13 14.37
N TYR A 74 -10.68 3.71 13.31
CA TYR A 74 -10.76 4.37 12.02
C TYR A 74 -12.22 4.53 11.59
N ASN A 75 -12.64 5.76 11.32
CA ASN A 75 -13.99 6.15 10.94
C ASN A 75 -13.94 7.38 10.03
N VAL A 76 -15.09 7.81 9.51
CA VAL A 76 -15.17 8.89 8.54
C VAL A 76 -14.58 10.21 9.06
N SER A 77 -14.87 10.60 10.28
CA SER A 77 -14.36 11.84 10.89
C SER A 77 -12.84 11.81 11.09
N TYR A 78 -12.28 10.62 11.34
CA TYR A 78 -10.83 10.44 11.42
C TYR A 78 -10.20 10.45 10.02
N ALA A 79 -10.88 9.83 9.04
CA ALA A 79 -10.41 9.82 7.65
C ALA A 79 -10.29 11.24 7.07
N GLU A 80 -11.23 12.14 7.36
CA GLU A 80 -11.16 13.54 6.94
C GLU A 80 -9.84 14.21 7.33
N LYS A 81 -9.36 13.96 8.55
CA LYS A 81 -8.09 14.50 9.05
C LYS A 81 -6.89 13.82 8.40
N LEU A 82 -6.94 12.51 8.18
CA LEU A 82 -5.83 11.77 7.58
C LEU A 82 -5.66 12.09 6.11
N VAL A 83 -6.76 12.22 5.38
CA VAL A 83 -6.75 12.54 3.94
C VAL A 83 -6.11 13.91 3.68
N THR A 84 -6.40 14.90 4.54
CA THR A 84 -5.85 16.25 4.43
C THR A 84 -4.40 16.36 4.93
N ALA A 85 -3.92 15.39 5.70
CA ALA A 85 -2.58 15.40 6.31
C ALA A 85 -1.55 14.55 5.55
N ALA A 86 -1.99 13.74 4.58
CA ALA A 86 -1.11 12.79 3.89
C ALA A 86 -0.35 13.46 2.75
N ASP A 87 0.97 13.25 2.69
CA ASP A 87 1.81 13.63 1.54
C ASP A 87 1.73 12.59 0.41
N VAL A 88 1.55 11.32 0.78
CA VAL A 88 1.57 10.16 -0.13
C VAL A 88 0.37 9.27 0.12
N SER A 89 -0.30 8.92 -0.96
CA SER A 89 -1.44 8.00 -1.00
C SER A 89 -1.00 6.63 -1.52
N GLU A 90 -0.97 5.61 -0.66
CA GLU A 90 -0.61 4.25 -1.05
C GLU A 90 -1.82 3.45 -1.52
N GLN A 91 -1.89 3.18 -2.82
CA GLN A 91 -2.99 2.51 -3.52
C GLN A 91 -2.45 1.28 -4.28
N ILE A 92 -2.33 0.17 -3.58
CA ILE A 92 -1.44 -0.93 -3.92
C ILE A 92 -2.14 -2.28 -4.12
N SER A 93 -3.37 -2.26 -4.62
CA SER A 93 -4.04 -3.49 -5.09
C SER A 93 -3.24 -4.10 -6.25
N THR A 94 -3.16 -5.42 -6.31
CA THR A 94 -2.60 -6.09 -7.49
C THR A 94 -3.40 -5.69 -8.72
N ALA A 95 -2.72 -5.38 -9.83
CA ALA A 95 -3.40 -4.93 -11.04
C ALA A 95 -4.50 -5.90 -11.50
N GLY A 96 -5.67 -5.36 -11.83
CA GLY A 96 -6.86 -6.11 -12.19
C GLY A 96 -7.73 -6.58 -11.01
N THR A 97 -7.41 -6.19 -9.78
CA THR A 97 -8.16 -6.60 -8.58
C THR A 97 -8.98 -5.49 -7.94
N GLU A 98 -8.73 -4.23 -8.27
CA GLU A 98 -9.49 -3.07 -7.78
C GLU A 98 -10.31 -2.45 -8.90
N ALA A 99 -11.63 -2.44 -8.75
CA ALA A 99 -12.51 -1.89 -9.78
C ALA A 99 -12.34 -0.36 -9.95
N SER A 100 -12.15 0.37 -8.88
CA SER A 100 -11.97 1.83 -8.89
C SER A 100 -11.20 2.30 -7.64
N GLY A 101 -11.73 2.05 -6.45
CA GLY A 101 -11.34 2.73 -5.23
C GLY A 101 -11.99 4.11 -5.13
N THR A 102 -12.00 4.67 -3.93
CA THR A 102 -12.51 6.03 -3.67
C THR A 102 -11.54 6.85 -2.82
N GLY A 103 -10.72 6.19 -2.01
CA GLY A 103 -9.73 6.83 -1.16
C GLY A 103 -8.65 7.56 -1.97
N ASN A 104 -8.21 6.97 -3.07
CA ASN A 104 -7.25 7.55 -4.00
C ASN A 104 -7.70 8.91 -4.56
N MET A 105 -8.96 9.02 -4.99
CA MET A 105 -9.52 10.29 -5.51
C MET A 105 -9.55 11.36 -4.42
N LYS A 106 -9.98 11.01 -3.20
CA LYS A 106 -10.04 11.94 -2.05
C LYS A 106 -8.64 12.45 -1.68
N LEU A 107 -7.65 11.56 -1.66
CA LEU A 107 -6.26 11.89 -1.38
C LEU A 107 -5.66 12.79 -2.47
N MET A 108 -5.92 12.51 -3.75
CA MET A 108 -5.51 13.36 -4.88
C MET A 108 -6.11 14.77 -4.78
N LEU A 109 -7.41 14.89 -4.49
CA LEU A 109 -8.10 16.17 -4.29
C LEU A 109 -7.50 17.01 -3.15
N ASN A 110 -6.82 16.35 -2.19
CA ASN A 110 -6.12 16.98 -1.07
C ASN A 110 -4.59 17.07 -1.28
N GLY A 111 -4.10 16.76 -2.46
CA GLY A 111 -2.71 16.98 -2.85
C GLY A 111 -1.74 15.85 -2.53
N ALA A 112 -2.20 14.72 -2.01
CA ALA A 112 -1.34 13.56 -1.86
C ALA A 112 -0.96 12.99 -3.23
N VAL A 113 0.33 12.73 -3.45
CA VAL A 113 0.78 12.03 -4.65
C VAL A 113 0.45 10.53 -4.53
N THR A 114 0.05 9.89 -5.62
CA THR A 114 -0.26 8.46 -5.61
C THR A 114 1.01 7.63 -5.73
N LEU A 115 1.24 6.74 -4.77
CA LEU A 115 2.16 5.62 -4.86
C LEU A 115 1.30 4.35 -5.02
N GLY A 116 1.27 3.78 -6.21
CA GLY A 116 0.32 2.71 -6.49
C GLY A 116 0.64 1.88 -7.71
N THR A 117 -0.16 0.83 -7.87
CA THR A 117 -0.20 0.01 -9.08
C THR A 117 -1.03 0.71 -10.16
N TYR A 118 -0.83 0.31 -11.41
CA TYR A 118 -1.63 0.81 -12.54
C TYR A 118 -2.96 0.06 -12.59
N ASP A 119 -3.87 0.38 -11.64
CA ASP A 119 -5.14 -0.32 -11.44
C ASP A 119 -6.23 0.62 -10.88
N GLY A 120 -7.48 0.28 -11.10
CA GLY A 120 -8.62 1.06 -10.64
C GLY A 120 -8.52 2.53 -11.06
N ALA A 121 -8.94 3.44 -10.19
CA ALA A 121 -8.86 4.88 -10.48
C ALA A 121 -7.44 5.46 -10.50
N ASN A 122 -6.39 4.69 -10.12
CA ASN A 122 -5.01 5.15 -10.28
C ASN A 122 -4.68 5.34 -11.77
N VAL A 123 -5.27 4.53 -12.66
CA VAL A 123 -5.13 4.69 -14.12
C VAL A 123 -5.57 6.09 -14.55
N GLU A 124 -6.76 6.50 -14.10
CA GLU A 124 -7.32 7.81 -14.43
C GLU A 124 -6.56 8.95 -13.73
N ILE A 125 -6.10 8.75 -12.50
CA ILE A 125 -5.24 9.71 -11.78
C ILE A 125 -3.97 10.01 -12.57
N VAL A 126 -3.32 8.96 -13.09
CA VAL A 126 -2.12 9.09 -13.91
C VAL A 126 -2.43 9.77 -15.26
N GLN A 127 -3.55 9.44 -15.87
CA GLN A 127 -3.98 10.07 -17.13
C GLN A 127 -4.25 11.56 -16.97
N GLU A 128 -4.84 11.98 -15.86
CA GLU A 128 -5.20 13.38 -15.61
C GLU A 128 -3.99 14.21 -15.10
N ALA A 129 -3.21 13.67 -14.17
CA ALA A 129 -2.13 14.41 -13.50
C ALA A 129 -0.75 14.19 -14.12
N GLY A 130 -0.56 13.17 -14.96
CA GLY A 130 0.72 12.71 -15.49
C GLY A 130 1.42 11.68 -14.60
N GLU A 131 2.06 10.68 -15.22
CA GLU A 131 2.79 9.64 -14.50
C GLU A 131 3.99 10.21 -13.74
N GLU A 132 4.63 11.24 -14.28
CA GLU A 132 5.75 11.95 -13.66
C GLU A 132 5.40 12.65 -12.34
N ASN A 133 4.11 12.89 -12.07
CA ASN A 133 3.60 13.49 -10.84
C ASN A 133 3.08 12.46 -9.83
N ASN A 134 3.24 11.18 -10.14
CA ASN A 134 2.85 10.04 -9.32
C ASN A 134 3.99 9.01 -9.29
N TYR A 135 3.80 7.90 -8.59
CA TYR A 135 4.80 6.84 -8.46
C TYR A 135 4.11 5.50 -8.70
N ILE A 136 4.23 5.00 -9.92
CA ILE A 136 3.60 3.75 -10.34
C ILE A 136 4.64 2.63 -10.27
N PHE A 137 4.20 1.48 -9.77
CA PHE A 137 5.01 0.27 -9.63
C PHE A 137 4.20 -0.99 -9.94
N GLY A 138 4.89 -2.12 -9.96
CA GLY A 138 4.28 -3.45 -10.09
C GLY A 138 3.91 -3.82 -11.52
N ALA A 139 3.62 -5.09 -11.70
CA ALA A 139 3.22 -5.64 -12.98
C ALA A 139 1.83 -5.13 -13.39
N ARG A 140 1.64 -4.89 -14.68
CA ARG A 140 0.35 -4.53 -15.27
C ARG A 140 -0.50 -5.77 -15.53
N VAL A 141 -1.79 -5.59 -15.81
CA VAL A 141 -2.74 -6.69 -16.01
C VAL A 141 -2.28 -7.65 -17.12
N GLU A 142 -1.79 -7.10 -18.22
CA GLU A 142 -1.32 -7.87 -19.37
C GLU A 142 -0.08 -8.70 -18.99
N GLU A 143 0.85 -8.10 -18.25
CA GLU A 143 2.06 -8.78 -17.79
C GLU A 143 1.72 -9.89 -16.78
N LEU A 144 0.78 -9.65 -15.86
CA LEU A 144 0.32 -10.66 -14.91
C LEU A 144 -0.32 -11.86 -15.61
N ALA A 145 -1.07 -11.64 -16.70
CA ALA A 145 -1.65 -12.73 -17.49
C ALA A 145 -0.59 -13.67 -18.07
N GLU A 146 0.60 -13.16 -18.39
CA GLU A 146 1.72 -13.95 -18.89
C GLU A 146 2.58 -14.56 -17.78
N ILE A 147 2.73 -13.86 -16.66
CA ILE A 147 3.58 -14.25 -15.54
C ILE A 147 2.91 -15.33 -14.68
N MET A 148 1.66 -15.10 -14.25
CA MET A 148 0.98 -15.94 -13.25
C MET A 148 0.90 -17.43 -13.59
N PRO A 149 0.73 -17.86 -14.86
CA PRO A 149 0.73 -19.28 -15.19
C PRO A 149 2.04 -20.03 -14.92
N LYS A 150 3.15 -19.30 -14.79
CA LYS A 150 4.51 -19.85 -14.58
C LYS A 150 5.13 -19.39 -13.26
N TYR A 151 4.39 -18.63 -12.47
CA TYR A 151 4.89 -17.99 -11.27
C TYR A 151 5.08 -18.98 -10.12
N ASP A 152 6.30 -19.06 -9.61
CA ASP A 152 6.62 -19.70 -8.33
C ASP A 152 7.24 -18.67 -7.38
N PRO A 153 6.54 -18.22 -6.35
CA PRO A 153 7.05 -17.22 -5.42
C PRO A 153 8.31 -17.65 -4.66
N ARG A 154 8.58 -18.97 -4.60
CA ARG A 154 9.80 -19.49 -3.96
C ARG A 154 11.07 -19.13 -4.72
N GLU A 155 10.99 -18.96 -6.04
CA GLU A 155 12.13 -18.48 -6.85
C GLU A 155 12.61 -17.09 -6.39
N ILE A 156 11.66 -16.21 -6.02
CA ILE A 156 11.99 -14.88 -5.48
C ILE A 156 12.72 -15.01 -4.15
N LEU A 157 12.31 -15.92 -3.29
CA LEU A 157 12.97 -16.15 -2.00
C LEU A 157 14.37 -16.71 -2.14
N PHE A 158 14.62 -17.51 -3.18
CA PHE A 158 15.95 -18.04 -3.48
C PHE A 158 16.87 -17.00 -4.13
N SER A 159 16.32 -16.06 -4.86
CA SER A 159 17.09 -15.06 -5.62
C SER A 159 17.24 -13.71 -4.90
N ASN A 160 16.46 -13.44 -3.86
CA ASN A 160 16.46 -12.15 -3.16
C ASN A 160 16.54 -12.33 -1.63
N ASP A 161 17.74 -12.28 -1.09
CA ASP A 161 18.01 -12.43 0.35
C ASP A 161 17.31 -11.37 1.22
N LYS A 162 17.05 -10.18 0.69
CA LYS A 162 16.37 -9.12 1.44
C LYS A 162 14.88 -9.44 1.59
N ILE A 163 14.23 -9.91 0.54
CA ILE A 163 12.84 -10.37 0.60
C ILE A 163 12.73 -11.59 1.49
N LYS A 164 13.65 -12.56 1.34
CA LYS A 164 13.71 -13.74 2.19
C LYS A 164 13.82 -13.36 3.67
N ARG A 165 14.76 -12.48 4.03
CA ARG A 165 14.95 -11.99 5.40
C ARG A 165 13.67 -11.42 5.99
N VAL A 166 12.95 -10.62 5.22
CA VAL A 166 11.68 -10.00 5.66
C VAL A 166 10.60 -11.06 5.88
N LEU A 167 10.52 -12.05 5.01
CA LEU A 167 9.52 -13.11 5.12
C LEU A 167 9.82 -14.05 6.31
N ASP A 168 11.07 -14.37 6.52
CA ASP A 168 11.52 -15.23 7.63
C ASP A 168 11.13 -14.66 9.00
N LYS A 169 10.92 -13.32 9.12
CA LYS A 169 10.41 -12.67 10.35
C LYS A 169 9.03 -13.15 10.80
N LEU A 170 8.27 -13.74 9.90
CA LEU A 170 6.98 -14.35 10.26
C LEU A 170 7.13 -15.69 11.00
N ILE A 171 8.30 -16.32 10.90
CA ILE A 171 8.49 -17.70 11.40
C ILE A 171 9.70 -17.87 12.32
N ASP A 172 10.55 -16.86 12.46
CA ASP A 172 11.78 -16.93 13.28
C ASP A 172 11.54 -16.66 14.78
N GLY A 173 10.31 -16.34 15.17
CA GLY A 173 9.93 -16.07 16.55
C GLY A 173 10.28 -14.67 17.07
N SER A 174 10.83 -13.79 16.23
CA SER A 174 11.15 -12.40 16.63
C SER A 174 9.90 -11.50 16.73
N LEU A 175 8.82 -11.87 16.06
CA LEU A 175 7.53 -11.20 16.12
C LEU A 175 6.48 -12.16 16.71
N SER A 176 5.59 -11.65 17.57
CA SER A 176 4.61 -12.48 18.28
C SER A 176 3.20 -12.37 17.70
N ASP A 177 2.64 -13.48 17.24
CA ASP A 177 1.23 -13.57 16.83
C ASP A 177 0.26 -13.70 18.03
N GLY A 178 0.79 -13.71 19.26
CA GLY A 178 0.00 -13.84 20.49
C GLY A 178 -0.27 -15.30 20.87
N GLY A 179 0.52 -16.25 20.33
CA GLY A 179 0.43 -17.68 20.67
C GLY A 179 -0.66 -18.41 19.88
N VAL A 180 -1.05 -17.94 18.72
CA VAL A 180 -1.95 -18.67 17.81
C VAL A 180 -1.25 -19.95 17.36
N PRO A 181 -1.90 -21.13 17.45
CA PRO A 181 -1.29 -22.38 16.97
C PRO A 181 -0.83 -22.28 15.52
N SER A 182 0.38 -22.71 15.25
CA SER A 182 1.07 -22.50 13.96
C SER A 182 0.41 -23.14 12.74
N ASN A 183 -0.55 -24.00 12.94
CA ASN A 183 -1.38 -24.65 11.93
C ASN A 183 -2.77 -24.03 11.79
N GLU A 184 -3.08 -23.00 12.56
CA GLU A 184 -4.36 -22.31 12.49
C GLU A 184 -4.28 -21.03 11.68
N GLU A 185 -5.40 -20.69 11.02
CA GLU A 185 -5.59 -19.39 10.37
C GLU A 185 -5.49 -18.28 11.42
N GLY A 186 -4.67 -17.28 11.09
CA GLY A 186 -4.38 -16.14 11.99
C GLY A 186 -3.02 -16.24 12.67
N SER A 187 -2.26 -17.35 12.52
CA SER A 187 -0.85 -17.40 12.90
C SER A 187 0.03 -16.67 11.88
N PHE A 188 1.19 -16.19 12.30
CA PHE A 188 2.17 -15.60 11.36
C PHE A 188 2.74 -16.67 10.43
N LYS A 189 2.84 -17.91 10.89
CA LYS A 189 3.24 -19.05 10.04
C LYS A 189 2.23 -19.33 8.93
N GLU A 190 0.94 -19.12 9.18
CA GLU A 190 -0.10 -19.23 8.15
C GLU A 190 0.06 -18.12 7.11
N LEU A 191 0.35 -16.87 7.54
CA LEU A 191 0.66 -15.76 6.62
C LEU A 191 1.89 -16.05 5.74
N TYR A 192 2.92 -16.68 6.31
CA TYR A 192 4.09 -17.13 5.55
C TYR A 192 3.69 -18.18 4.50
N LYS A 193 2.99 -19.23 4.92
CA LYS A 193 2.55 -20.31 4.03
C LYS A 193 1.65 -19.83 2.91
N ALA A 194 0.75 -18.87 3.18
CA ALA A 194 -0.12 -18.32 2.15
C ALA A 194 0.66 -17.69 0.99
N LEU A 195 1.88 -17.21 1.24
CA LEU A 195 2.76 -16.64 0.22
C LEU A 195 3.69 -17.69 -0.42
N THR A 196 4.05 -18.76 0.28
CA THR A 196 5.05 -19.73 -0.19
C THR A 196 4.45 -21.06 -0.69
N ASP A 197 3.45 -21.57 0.00
CA ASP A 197 2.86 -22.90 -0.24
C ASP A 197 1.40 -22.81 -0.70
N GLY A 198 0.79 -21.63 -0.55
CA GLY A 198 -0.64 -21.41 -0.76
C GLY A 198 -1.47 -21.66 0.49
N ALA A 199 -2.76 -21.54 0.33
CA ALA A 199 -3.76 -21.84 1.36
C ALA A 199 -4.84 -22.77 0.79
N SER A 200 -5.74 -23.28 1.64
CA SER A 200 -6.76 -24.27 1.24
C SER A 200 -7.64 -23.84 0.06
N TRP A 201 -7.72 -22.55 -0.24
CA TRP A 201 -8.60 -21.97 -1.25
C TRP A 201 -7.87 -21.16 -2.33
N HIS A 202 -6.53 -21.02 -2.26
CA HIS A 202 -5.76 -20.30 -3.28
C HIS A 202 -4.34 -20.84 -3.44
N VAL A 203 -3.76 -20.60 -4.62
CA VAL A 203 -2.36 -20.89 -4.96
C VAL A 203 -1.39 -20.03 -4.14
N PRO A 204 -0.11 -20.40 -4.05
CA PRO A 204 0.92 -19.57 -3.44
C PRO A 204 0.92 -18.16 -4.00
N ASP A 205 1.06 -17.17 -3.13
CA ASP A 205 1.10 -15.74 -3.47
C ASP A 205 0.08 -15.31 -4.55
N HIS A 206 -1.17 -15.72 -4.35
CA HIS A 206 -2.28 -15.51 -5.30
C HIS A 206 -2.39 -14.07 -5.83
N TYR A 207 -1.94 -13.10 -5.05
CA TYR A 207 -2.00 -11.67 -5.38
C TYR A 207 -0.65 -11.10 -5.81
N TYR A 208 0.32 -11.92 -6.20
CA TYR A 208 1.63 -11.48 -6.69
C TYR A 208 2.36 -10.51 -5.74
N VAL A 209 2.14 -10.66 -4.45
CA VAL A 209 2.68 -9.75 -3.39
C VAL A 209 4.20 -9.76 -3.37
N LEU A 210 4.83 -10.94 -3.51
CA LEU A 210 6.28 -11.08 -3.51
C LEU A 210 6.88 -10.61 -4.84
N GLY A 211 6.17 -10.83 -5.95
CA GLY A 211 6.59 -10.35 -7.26
C GLY A 211 6.67 -8.82 -7.35
N ASP A 212 5.69 -8.14 -6.77
CA ASP A 212 5.63 -6.67 -6.78
C ASP A 212 6.45 -6.03 -5.64
N LEU A 213 6.92 -6.79 -4.63
CA LEU A 213 7.51 -6.22 -3.42
C LEU A 213 8.76 -5.38 -3.70
N GLU A 214 9.67 -5.84 -4.56
CA GLU A 214 10.90 -5.12 -4.87
C GLU A 214 10.59 -3.80 -5.58
N SER A 215 9.75 -3.82 -6.61
CA SER A 215 9.35 -2.61 -7.35
C SER A 215 8.62 -1.61 -6.45
N TYR A 216 7.80 -2.09 -5.52
CA TYR A 216 7.13 -1.26 -4.53
C TYR A 216 8.12 -0.59 -3.58
N VAL A 217 9.11 -1.33 -3.07
CA VAL A 217 10.16 -0.76 -2.20
C VAL A 217 10.94 0.30 -2.96
N GLN A 218 11.33 0.04 -4.22
CA GLN A 218 12.04 1.02 -5.03
C GLN A 218 11.24 2.28 -5.27
N ALA A 219 9.93 2.16 -5.55
CA ALA A 219 9.04 3.31 -5.67
C ALA A 219 8.94 4.10 -4.35
N LYS A 220 8.85 3.43 -3.20
CA LYS A 220 8.89 4.09 -1.88
C LYS A 220 10.19 4.85 -1.63
N LEU A 221 11.33 4.25 -1.95
CA LEU A 221 12.63 4.89 -1.80
C LEU A 221 12.75 6.10 -2.74
N LYS A 222 12.19 6.00 -3.95
CA LYS A 222 12.14 7.13 -4.88
C LYS A 222 11.30 8.29 -4.33
N VAL A 223 10.09 8.01 -3.80
CA VAL A 223 9.26 9.02 -3.11
C VAL A 223 10.04 9.69 -1.99
N ASN A 224 10.69 8.89 -1.15
CA ASN A 224 11.45 9.35 0.00
C ASN A 224 12.64 10.26 -0.40
N ALA A 225 13.31 9.91 -1.49
CA ALA A 225 14.39 10.72 -2.06
C ALA A 225 13.88 12.02 -2.69
N ASP A 226 12.82 11.95 -3.50
CA ASP A 226 12.22 13.12 -4.18
C ASP A 226 11.64 14.12 -3.18
N TYR A 227 11.17 13.65 -2.01
CA TYR A 227 10.63 14.51 -0.95
C TYR A 227 11.66 15.49 -0.35
N LYS A 228 12.97 15.26 -0.56
CA LYS A 228 14.03 16.18 -0.11
C LYS A 228 13.98 17.51 -0.85
N ASP A 229 13.66 17.48 -2.13
CA ASP A 229 13.35 18.70 -2.88
C ASP A 229 11.88 19.11 -2.64
N LYS A 230 11.70 19.90 -1.58
CA LYS A 230 10.36 20.33 -1.13
C LYS A 230 9.58 21.08 -2.20
N LEU A 231 10.28 21.88 -3.03
CA LEU A 231 9.63 22.66 -4.07
C LEU A 231 9.17 21.77 -5.23
N ALA A 232 10.04 20.90 -5.69
CA ALA A 232 9.69 19.94 -6.74
C ALA A 232 8.56 19.00 -6.28
N PHE A 233 8.61 18.52 -5.04
CA PHE A 233 7.55 17.67 -4.49
C PHE A 233 6.22 18.42 -4.33
N ALA A 234 6.24 19.63 -3.81
CA ALA A 234 5.05 20.48 -3.69
C ALA A 234 4.42 20.79 -5.07
N LYS A 235 5.24 20.92 -6.12
CA LYS A 235 4.74 21.06 -7.49
C LYS A 235 3.99 19.82 -7.96
N LYS A 236 4.47 18.61 -7.65
CA LYS A 236 3.73 17.36 -7.94
C LYS A 236 2.37 17.34 -7.21
N CYS A 237 2.36 17.68 -5.92
CA CYS A 237 1.13 17.78 -5.12
C CYS A 237 0.14 18.78 -5.75
N TRP A 238 0.62 19.96 -6.13
CA TRP A 238 -0.19 20.98 -6.78
C TRP A 238 -0.77 20.52 -8.12
N LEU A 239 0.02 19.84 -8.95
CA LEU A 239 -0.43 19.30 -10.24
C LEU A 239 -1.50 18.21 -10.06
N ASN A 240 -1.39 17.37 -9.02
CA ASN A 240 -2.43 16.43 -8.68
C ASN A 240 -3.74 17.15 -8.31
N ILE A 241 -3.71 18.17 -7.45
CA ILE A 241 -4.92 18.96 -7.12
C ILE A 241 -5.50 19.62 -8.37
N ALA A 242 -4.66 20.31 -9.17
CA ALA A 242 -5.11 21.06 -10.33
C ALA A 242 -5.81 20.20 -11.39
N ASN A 243 -5.43 18.93 -11.48
CA ASN A 243 -5.98 17.97 -12.44
C ASN A 243 -7.02 17.01 -11.83
N ALA A 244 -7.45 17.24 -10.57
CA ALA A 244 -8.41 16.37 -9.89
C ALA A 244 -9.88 16.64 -10.25
N GLY A 245 -10.17 17.59 -11.13
CA GLY A 245 -11.53 18.00 -11.47
C GLY A 245 -12.45 16.87 -11.98
N LYS A 246 -11.86 15.88 -12.68
CA LYS A 246 -12.57 14.66 -13.12
C LYS A 246 -13.20 13.89 -11.96
N PHE A 247 -12.63 13.96 -10.77
CA PHE A 247 -13.07 13.22 -9.57
C PHE A 247 -14.06 14.02 -8.70
N SER A 248 -14.53 15.17 -9.19
CA SER A 248 -15.58 15.95 -8.53
C SER A 248 -16.92 15.18 -8.53
N SER A 249 -17.58 15.16 -7.37
CA SER A 249 -18.94 14.62 -7.26
C SER A 249 -19.95 15.41 -8.09
N ASP A 250 -19.78 16.73 -8.19
CA ASP A 250 -20.67 17.61 -8.97
C ASP A 250 -20.62 17.23 -10.45
N ARG A 251 -19.41 17.00 -11.00
CA ARG A 251 -19.27 16.50 -12.37
C ARG A 251 -20.00 15.16 -12.56
N THR A 252 -19.77 14.23 -11.64
CA THR A 252 -20.37 12.88 -11.71
C THR A 252 -21.89 12.94 -11.68
N ILE A 253 -22.48 13.74 -10.78
CA ILE A 253 -23.93 13.92 -10.71
C ILE A 253 -24.47 14.60 -11.97
N LYS A 254 -23.74 15.58 -12.52
CA LYS A 254 -24.12 16.20 -13.79
C LYS A 254 -24.15 15.19 -14.93
N ASP A 255 -23.11 14.36 -15.05
CA ASP A 255 -23.07 13.30 -16.06
C ASP A 255 -24.22 12.32 -15.91
N TYR A 256 -24.60 11.94 -14.69
CA TYR A 256 -25.77 11.10 -14.45
C TYR A 256 -27.07 11.80 -14.85
N ALA A 257 -27.24 13.08 -14.48
CA ALA A 257 -28.42 13.84 -14.82
C ALA A 257 -28.61 13.94 -16.34
N GLU A 258 -27.54 14.32 -17.05
CA GLU A 258 -27.58 14.56 -18.49
C GLU A 258 -27.61 13.26 -19.31
N ASN A 259 -26.78 12.28 -18.97
CA ASN A 259 -26.52 11.12 -19.83
C ASN A 259 -27.36 9.89 -19.46
N ILE A 260 -27.79 9.74 -18.19
CA ILE A 260 -28.51 8.57 -17.70
C ILE A 260 -29.97 8.93 -17.38
N TRP A 261 -30.17 9.88 -16.48
CA TRP A 261 -31.56 10.23 -16.03
C TRP A 261 -32.28 11.12 -16.98
N LYS A 262 -31.60 11.85 -17.86
CA LYS A 262 -32.21 12.79 -18.82
C LYS A 262 -33.10 13.85 -18.14
N ILE A 263 -32.60 14.40 -17.03
CA ILE A 263 -33.29 15.44 -16.25
C ILE A 263 -32.50 16.75 -16.30
N GLU A 264 -33.21 17.85 -16.16
CA GLU A 264 -32.61 19.19 -16.08
C GLU A 264 -32.64 19.71 -14.64
N PRO A 265 -31.66 20.58 -14.28
CA PRO A 265 -31.66 21.22 -12.97
C PRO A 265 -32.89 22.10 -12.77
N VAL A 266 -33.52 21.99 -11.60
CA VAL A 266 -34.59 22.91 -11.19
C VAL A 266 -33.95 24.26 -10.86
N LYS A 267 -34.35 25.30 -11.58
CA LYS A 267 -33.98 26.68 -11.22
C LYS A 267 -34.88 27.14 -10.08
N LEU A 268 -34.29 27.38 -8.91
CA LEU A 268 -34.95 27.94 -7.75
C LEU A 268 -35.05 29.46 -7.87
#